data_a284f7bd5524f4ecfb9210f5efcbeb86
#
_entry.id   a284f7bd5524f4ecfb9210f5efcbeb86
#
_cell.length_a   1.000
_cell.length_b   1.000
_cell.length_c   1.000
_cell.angle_alpha   90.00
_cell.angle_beta   90.00
_cell.angle_gamma   90.00
#
_symmetry.space_group_name_H-M   'P 1'
#
loop_
_entity.id
_entity.type
_entity.pdbx_description
1 polymer ?
#
loop_
_entity_poly.entity_id
_entity_poly.type
_entity_poly.pdbx_seq_one_letter_code
_entity_poly.pdbx_strand_id
1 'polypeptide(L)'
;MWISDTSIRRPVFATMFILGLVVLGIVSFSEIGVDLFPKVDFPIVSVTTTLKGASPEIMDIDVTDKIEEAVNTINGVKTITSTSLEGASSIIVEFQLERDIDIAVQDVREQIAAVRSKLPDDISEPVIMKVNTDSSPVMWIAVTGQKTQVELSTYVDEVLKEQLQRTEGVGALLLGGLQKRQVRIWLDGDKLRAYGIAPSDIALALGRENVELPGGRIESKTKEFSIKVKGSMKSVSEFDDLIVAYSQGAPVRIRDIGRAEDGMEERRSYAKYNGVPAIGIGIQKQTGTNTVQVVENVKAEIGRIEKTLPPGIRLNIAFDQSTFIVNSMNQVREHLILGSILAVIAVFVFLRNIRSTLIAAVALPVSIISTFAVMRLFDFTFNNLTMLALTLSVGILIDDAIIVIENIYRHIEEGMPPREAAAFATSEIGLAVLATTLAIVVIFLPVAFMKGIIGRFFMQFALTVVFSVLVSLLVSLTLTPMLSSLFLLTHEEHLRREKKSAFWARLGSMLEGLHEKIVTGYRPVLRFSLDHRGAVDRKSVV
;
A
#
# COMPACT_ATOMS: atom_id res chain seq x y z
N MET A 1 4.02 -6.96 -43.08
CA MET A 1 3.01 -7.13 -41.98
C MET A 1 2.00 -5.99 -42.04
N TRP A 2 0.69 -6.27 -41.94
CA TRP A 2 -0.36 -5.26 -42.09
C TRP A 2 -0.19 -4.04 -41.16
N ILE A 3 0.18 -4.26 -39.88
CA ILE A 3 0.36 -3.18 -38.89
C ILE A 3 1.54 -2.25 -39.26
N SER A 4 2.71 -2.81 -39.55
CA SER A 4 3.90 -2.06 -39.94
C SER A 4 3.72 -1.34 -41.29
N ASP A 5 3.12 -2.01 -42.28
CA ASP A 5 2.85 -1.41 -43.61
C ASP A 5 1.90 -0.23 -43.49
N THR A 6 0.88 -0.33 -42.65
CA THR A 6 -0.06 0.77 -42.38
C THR A 6 0.65 1.94 -41.71
N SER A 7 1.53 1.68 -40.74
CA SER A 7 2.29 2.69 -40.02
C SER A 7 3.28 3.44 -40.93
N ILE A 8 3.96 2.73 -41.84
CA ILE A 8 4.89 3.31 -42.82
C ILE A 8 4.14 4.11 -43.90
N ARG A 9 2.97 3.60 -44.36
CA ARG A 9 2.17 4.30 -45.37
C ARG A 9 1.43 5.52 -44.82
N ARG A 10 1.04 5.49 -43.56
CA ARG A 10 0.28 6.56 -42.89
C ARG A 10 0.99 7.03 -41.60
N PRO A 11 2.13 7.69 -41.69
CA PRO A 11 2.96 8.03 -40.53
C PRO A 11 2.24 8.95 -39.55
N VAL A 12 1.40 9.87 -40.03
CA VAL A 12 0.57 10.73 -39.15
C VAL A 12 -0.38 9.92 -38.28
N PHE A 13 -1.04 8.91 -38.86
CA PHE A 13 -1.92 8.02 -38.09
C PHE A 13 -1.15 7.25 -37.01
N ALA A 14 -0.01 6.66 -37.36
CA ALA A 14 0.83 5.92 -36.42
C ALA A 14 1.34 6.82 -35.29
N THR A 15 1.81 8.05 -35.63
CA THR A 15 2.26 9.02 -34.62
C THR A 15 1.12 9.43 -33.69
N MET A 16 -0.08 9.71 -34.21
CA MET A 16 -1.22 10.11 -33.39
C MET A 16 -1.71 8.98 -32.48
N PHE A 17 -1.71 7.75 -32.98
CA PHE A 17 -2.06 6.58 -32.18
C PHE A 17 -1.08 6.39 -31.01
N ILE A 18 0.21 6.40 -31.27
CA ILE A 18 1.24 6.27 -30.24
C ILE A 18 1.22 7.48 -29.28
N LEU A 19 1.05 8.70 -29.79
CA LEU A 19 0.91 9.90 -28.95
C LEU A 19 -0.31 9.78 -28.02
N GLY A 20 -1.42 9.24 -28.53
CA GLY A 20 -2.61 8.95 -27.71
C GLY A 20 -2.30 8.02 -26.55
N LEU A 21 -1.55 6.94 -26.78
CA LEU A 21 -1.11 6.01 -25.73
C LEU A 21 -0.17 6.71 -24.73
N VAL A 22 0.75 7.54 -25.20
CA VAL A 22 1.65 8.32 -24.33
C VAL A 22 0.89 9.32 -23.48
N VAL A 23 -0.06 10.04 -24.04
CA VAL A 23 -0.91 11.00 -23.28
C VAL A 23 -1.72 10.26 -22.22
N LEU A 24 -2.37 9.16 -22.59
CA LEU A 24 -3.08 8.30 -21.63
C LEU A 24 -2.13 7.79 -20.54
N GLY A 25 -0.92 7.39 -20.88
CA GLY A 25 0.09 6.96 -19.93
C GLY A 25 0.51 8.07 -18.97
N ILE A 26 0.71 9.30 -19.44
CA ILE A 26 1.07 10.45 -18.60
C ILE A 26 -0.07 10.80 -17.63
N VAL A 27 -1.31 10.83 -18.11
CA VAL A 27 -2.47 11.07 -17.27
C VAL A 27 -2.60 9.96 -16.22
N SER A 28 -2.47 8.70 -16.63
CA SER A 28 -2.53 7.55 -15.72
C SER A 28 -1.43 7.60 -14.66
N PHE A 29 -0.23 8.01 -15.02
CA PHE A 29 0.89 8.15 -14.08
C PHE A 29 0.56 9.07 -12.90
N SER A 30 -0.17 10.16 -13.13
CA SER A 30 -0.56 11.10 -12.07
C SER A 30 -1.70 10.58 -11.17
N GLU A 31 -2.45 9.58 -11.63
CA GLU A 31 -3.60 9.03 -10.93
C GLU A 31 -3.32 7.66 -10.25
N ILE A 32 -2.22 6.99 -10.65
CA ILE A 32 -1.83 5.72 -10.01
C ILE A 32 -1.42 5.98 -8.57
N GLY A 33 -2.09 5.29 -7.64
CA GLY A 33 -1.75 5.33 -6.21
C GLY A 33 -0.35 4.78 -5.93
N VAL A 34 0.27 5.28 -4.88
CA VAL A 34 1.61 4.88 -4.46
C VAL A 34 1.52 4.21 -3.10
N ASP A 35 1.90 2.94 -3.04
CA ASP A 35 1.86 2.11 -1.85
C ASP A 35 3.18 1.35 -1.66
N LEU A 36 3.40 0.80 -0.47
CA LEU A 36 4.60 -0.01 -0.21
C LEU A 36 4.52 -1.36 -0.92
N PHE A 37 3.35 -2.00 -0.83
CA PHE A 37 3.06 -3.32 -1.40
C PHE A 37 1.83 -3.25 -2.30
N PRO A 38 1.65 -4.24 -3.18
CA PRO A 38 0.40 -4.38 -3.93
C PRO A 38 -0.80 -4.43 -2.99
N LYS A 39 -1.92 -3.86 -3.41
CA LYS A 39 -3.19 -4.04 -2.71
C LYS A 39 -3.59 -5.51 -2.79
N VAL A 40 -3.56 -6.18 -1.66
CA VAL A 40 -3.97 -7.58 -1.53
C VAL A 40 -4.96 -7.68 -0.39
N ASP A 41 -6.19 -8.03 -0.72
CA ASP A 41 -7.20 -8.33 0.30
C ASP A 41 -6.97 -9.77 0.79
N PHE A 42 -6.69 -9.90 2.08
CA PHE A 42 -6.64 -11.19 2.74
C PHE A 42 -8.04 -11.50 3.26
N PRO A 43 -8.56 -12.68 2.98
CA PRO A 43 -9.87 -13.09 3.51
C PRO A 43 -9.74 -13.47 5.00
N ILE A 44 -9.44 -12.48 5.83
CA ILE A 44 -9.29 -12.61 7.27
C ILE A 44 -10.34 -11.75 7.96
N VAL A 45 -11.12 -12.38 8.84
CA VAL A 45 -12.14 -11.73 9.66
C VAL A 45 -11.69 -11.78 11.11
N SER A 46 -11.74 -10.65 11.81
CA SER A 46 -11.51 -10.54 13.25
C SER A 46 -12.84 -10.37 13.97
N VAL A 47 -13.05 -11.16 15.01
CA VAL A 47 -14.17 -11.04 15.93
C VAL A 47 -13.64 -10.72 17.30
N THR A 48 -14.03 -9.57 17.86
CA THR A 48 -13.62 -9.16 19.20
C THR A 48 -14.85 -8.90 20.06
N THR A 49 -14.86 -9.45 21.26
CA THR A 49 -15.92 -9.20 22.23
C THR A 49 -15.38 -9.08 23.64
N THR A 50 -16.13 -8.42 24.52
CA THR A 50 -15.71 -8.18 25.91
C THR A 50 -16.81 -8.60 26.88
N LEU A 51 -16.39 -9.23 28.00
CA LEU A 51 -17.22 -9.55 29.14
C LEU A 51 -16.53 -9.05 30.41
N LYS A 52 -17.00 -7.96 30.96
CA LYS A 52 -16.35 -7.29 32.10
C LYS A 52 -16.25 -8.21 33.31
N GLY A 53 -15.04 -8.31 33.89
CA GLY A 53 -14.78 -9.08 35.08
C GLY A 53 -14.64 -10.59 34.90
N ALA A 54 -14.73 -11.10 33.68
CA ALA A 54 -14.52 -12.52 33.40
C ALA A 54 -13.03 -12.87 33.40
N SER A 55 -12.68 -14.01 34.04
CA SER A 55 -11.31 -14.55 33.92
C SER A 55 -11.05 -15.09 32.52
N PRO A 56 -9.77 -15.27 32.10
CA PRO A 56 -9.45 -15.86 30.80
C PRO A 56 -10.12 -17.24 30.58
N GLU A 57 -10.23 -18.07 31.61
CA GLU A 57 -10.85 -19.39 31.54
C GLU A 57 -12.37 -19.29 31.28
N ILE A 58 -13.04 -18.32 31.92
CA ILE A 58 -14.48 -18.07 31.67
C ILE A 58 -14.66 -17.51 30.25
N MET A 59 -13.78 -16.59 29.83
CA MET A 59 -13.81 -16.09 28.45
C MET A 59 -13.63 -17.20 27.43
N ASP A 60 -12.75 -18.15 27.72
CA ASP A 60 -12.48 -19.28 26.83
C ASP A 60 -13.71 -20.18 26.68
N ILE A 61 -14.24 -20.70 27.80
CA ILE A 61 -15.32 -21.69 27.81
C ILE A 61 -16.67 -21.08 27.42
N ASP A 62 -17.00 -19.90 27.97
CA ASP A 62 -18.35 -19.34 27.84
C ASP A 62 -18.51 -18.41 26.63
N VAL A 63 -17.41 -17.98 26.04
CA VAL A 63 -17.45 -17.03 24.90
C VAL A 63 -16.69 -17.57 23.70
N THR A 64 -15.38 -17.83 23.83
CA THR A 64 -14.50 -18.15 22.72
C THR A 64 -14.90 -19.46 22.06
N ASP A 65 -15.01 -20.55 22.81
CA ASP A 65 -15.40 -21.87 22.29
C ASP A 65 -16.74 -21.84 21.56
N LYS A 66 -17.73 -21.14 22.08
CA LYS A 66 -19.06 -21.06 21.47
C LYS A 66 -19.05 -20.31 20.15
N ILE A 67 -18.23 -19.25 20.06
CA ILE A 67 -18.06 -18.50 18.80
C ILE A 67 -17.25 -19.33 17.81
N GLU A 68 -16.18 -20.01 18.24
CA GLU A 68 -15.38 -20.89 17.39
C GLU A 68 -16.21 -22.01 16.78
N GLU A 69 -17.02 -22.72 17.60
CA GLU A 69 -17.92 -23.76 17.11
C GLU A 69 -18.85 -23.23 16.00
N ALA A 70 -19.42 -22.05 16.21
CA ALA A 70 -20.33 -21.45 15.24
C ALA A 70 -19.60 -21.08 13.93
N VAL A 71 -18.47 -20.41 14.05
CA VAL A 71 -17.70 -19.92 12.90
C VAL A 71 -17.05 -21.08 12.12
N ASN A 72 -16.66 -22.16 12.80
CA ASN A 72 -16.07 -23.34 12.15
C ASN A 72 -17.04 -24.05 11.18
N THR A 73 -18.33 -23.81 11.28
CA THR A 73 -19.32 -24.35 10.34
C THR A 73 -19.36 -23.63 8.99
N ILE A 74 -18.70 -22.46 8.88
CA ILE A 74 -18.72 -21.64 7.67
C ILE A 74 -17.84 -22.29 6.59
N ASN A 75 -18.37 -22.38 5.38
CA ASN A 75 -17.63 -22.96 4.27
C ASN A 75 -16.43 -22.09 3.89
N GLY A 76 -15.28 -22.73 3.66
CA GLY A 76 -14.05 -22.07 3.24
C GLY A 76 -13.20 -21.52 4.39
N VAL A 77 -13.52 -21.80 5.63
CA VAL A 77 -12.63 -21.56 6.78
C VAL A 77 -11.37 -22.41 6.60
N LYS A 78 -10.20 -21.76 6.73
CA LYS A 78 -8.90 -22.40 6.62
C LYS A 78 -8.26 -22.60 8.01
N THR A 79 -8.25 -21.53 8.82
CA THR A 79 -7.66 -21.53 10.17
C THR A 79 -8.45 -20.60 11.07
N ILE A 80 -8.68 -21.02 12.31
CA ILE A 80 -9.20 -20.17 13.38
C ILE A 80 -8.10 -20.06 14.43
N THR A 81 -7.79 -18.85 14.85
CA THR A 81 -6.85 -18.58 15.93
C THR A 81 -7.52 -17.65 16.93
N SER A 82 -7.59 -18.09 18.18
CA SER A 82 -8.27 -17.35 19.23
C SER A 82 -7.34 -17.03 20.39
N THR A 83 -7.64 -15.93 21.05
CA THR A 83 -6.92 -15.47 22.24
C THR A 83 -7.93 -15.01 23.26
N SER A 84 -7.99 -15.72 24.40
CA SER A 84 -8.82 -15.41 25.56
C SER A 84 -8.00 -14.66 26.59
N LEU A 85 -8.37 -13.42 26.88
CA LEU A 85 -7.74 -12.53 27.87
C LEU A 85 -8.74 -12.25 29.00
N GLU A 86 -8.27 -11.64 30.10
CA GLU A 86 -9.15 -11.13 31.14
C GLU A 86 -10.16 -10.12 30.56
N GLY A 87 -11.42 -10.48 30.58
CA GLY A 87 -12.52 -9.66 30.09
C GLY A 87 -12.60 -9.46 28.57
N ALA A 88 -11.78 -10.13 27.76
CA ALA A 88 -11.79 -9.98 26.32
C ALA A 88 -11.49 -11.28 25.56
N SER A 89 -12.18 -11.51 24.45
CA SER A 89 -11.91 -12.56 23.47
C SER A 89 -11.62 -11.95 22.10
N SER A 90 -10.59 -12.43 21.43
CA SER A 90 -10.23 -12.06 20.07
C SER A 90 -10.08 -13.32 19.23
N ILE A 91 -10.89 -13.46 18.19
CA ILE A 91 -10.92 -14.62 17.30
C ILE A 91 -10.59 -14.12 15.90
N ILE A 92 -9.57 -14.71 15.28
CA ILE A 92 -9.13 -14.42 13.92
C ILE A 92 -9.49 -15.63 13.06
N VAL A 93 -10.31 -15.41 12.04
CA VAL A 93 -10.76 -16.42 11.11
C VAL A 93 -10.12 -16.16 9.75
N GLU A 94 -9.22 -17.03 9.35
CA GLU A 94 -8.62 -17.01 8.01
C GLU A 94 -9.44 -17.93 7.09
N PHE A 95 -9.92 -17.39 5.99
CA PHE A 95 -10.61 -18.15 4.95
C PHE A 95 -9.66 -18.54 3.82
N GLN A 96 -10.10 -19.44 2.94
CA GLN A 96 -9.41 -19.77 1.71
C GLN A 96 -9.30 -18.51 0.82
N LEU A 97 -8.19 -18.36 0.11
CA LEU A 97 -7.86 -17.12 -0.62
C LEU A 97 -8.85 -16.77 -1.73
N GLU A 98 -9.58 -17.76 -2.22
CA GLU A 98 -10.59 -17.61 -3.26
C GLU A 98 -11.93 -17.10 -2.71
N ARG A 99 -12.07 -17.08 -1.37
CA ARG A 99 -13.30 -16.63 -0.71
C ARG A 99 -13.41 -15.10 -0.75
N ASP A 100 -14.57 -14.62 -1.15
CA ASP A 100 -14.90 -13.19 -1.05
C ASP A 100 -15.01 -12.79 0.42
N ILE A 101 -14.26 -11.75 0.80
CA ILE A 101 -14.17 -11.31 2.21
C ILE A 101 -15.47 -10.67 2.70
N ASP A 102 -16.21 -9.98 1.84
CA ASP A 102 -17.44 -9.30 2.25
C ASP A 102 -18.55 -10.32 2.50
N ILE A 103 -18.59 -11.41 1.72
CA ILE A 103 -19.46 -12.56 1.97
C ILE A 103 -19.03 -13.27 3.27
N ALA A 104 -17.73 -13.48 3.47
CA ALA A 104 -17.23 -14.13 4.69
C ALA A 104 -17.59 -13.35 5.96
N VAL A 105 -17.51 -12.03 5.95
CA VAL A 105 -17.93 -11.16 7.07
C VAL A 105 -19.43 -11.31 7.36
N GLN A 106 -20.26 -11.41 6.32
CA GLN A 106 -21.70 -11.63 6.48
C GLN A 106 -22.00 -12.99 7.09
N ASP A 107 -21.36 -14.05 6.60
CA ASP A 107 -21.52 -15.41 7.14
C ASP A 107 -21.11 -15.47 8.62
N VAL A 108 -19.96 -14.87 8.98
CA VAL A 108 -19.50 -14.79 10.37
C VAL A 108 -20.52 -14.05 11.24
N ARG A 109 -21.06 -12.93 10.75
CA ARG A 109 -22.08 -12.15 11.47
C ARG A 109 -23.35 -12.96 11.71
N GLU A 110 -23.81 -13.70 10.71
CA GLU A 110 -25.01 -14.55 10.80
C GLU A 110 -24.80 -15.67 11.81
N GLN A 111 -23.66 -16.37 11.77
CA GLN A 111 -23.35 -17.45 12.71
C GLN A 111 -23.22 -16.94 14.15
N ILE A 112 -22.58 -15.79 14.36
CA ILE A 112 -22.49 -15.18 15.69
C ILE A 112 -23.86 -14.77 16.22
N ALA A 113 -24.71 -14.19 15.36
CA ALA A 113 -26.08 -13.85 15.74
C ALA A 113 -26.91 -15.11 16.14
N ALA A 114 -26.70 -16.22 15.45
CA ALA A 114 -27.39 -17.49 15.77
C ALA A 114 -27.00 -18.05 17.16
N VAL A 115 -25.77 -17.83 17.61
CA VAL A 115 -25.29 -18.30 18.93
C VAL A 115 -25.41 -17.26 20.03
N ARG A 116 -25.89 -16.06 19.74
CA ARG A 116 -25.99 -14.94 20.71
C ARG A 116 -26.74 -15.32 21.99
N SER A 117 -27.78 -16.14 21.88
CA SER A 117 -28.57 -16.64 23.04
C SER A 117 -27.83 -17.65 23.91
N LYS A 118 -26.69 -18.21 23.43
CA LYS A 118 -25.86 -19.13 24.21
C LYS A 118 -24.70 -18.40 24.92
N LEU A 119 -24.46 -17.14 24.58
CA LEU A 119 -23.46 -16.31 25.22
C LEU A 119 -24.03 -15.65 26.48
N PRO A 120 -23.16 -15.25 27.44
CA PRO A 120 -23.60 -14.55 28.65
C PRO A 120 -24.40 -13.28 28.33
N ASP A 121 -25.39 -12.94 29.16
CA ASP A 121 -26.27 -11.77 28.93
C ASP A 121 -25.50 -10.45 28.97
N ASP A 122 -24.51 -10.33 29.87
CA ASP A 122 -23.69 -9.11 30.07
C ASP A 122 -22.56 -8.95 29.06
N ILE A 123 -22.46 -9.83 28.05
CA ILE A 123 -21.43 -9.72 27.02
C ILE A 123 -21.70 -8.52 26.12
N SER A 124 -20.65 -7.74 25.82
CA SER A 124 -20.71 -6.69 24.80
C SER A 124 -20.96 -7.31 23.43
N GLU A 125 -21.67 -6.59 22.58
CA GLU A 125 -21.93 -7.08 21.22
C GLU A 125 -20.62 -7.36 20.48
N PRO A 126 -20.43 -8.55 19.87
CA PRO A 126 -19.21 -8.89 19.15
C PRO A 126 -18.97 -7.95 17.98
N VAL A 127 -17.80 -7.33 17.93
CA VAL A 127 -17.34 -6.47 16.85
C VAL A 127 -16.66 -7.32 15.79
N ILE A 128 -17.24 -7.35 14.59
CA ILE A 128 -16.76 -8.14 13.46
C ILE A 128 -16.17 -7.20 12.43
N MET A 129 -14.90 -7.37 12.11
CA MET A 129 -14.17 -6.53 11.16
C MET A 129 -13.34 -7.36 10.19
N LYS A 130 -13.25 -6.92 8.95
CA LYS A 130 -12.25 -7.45 8.02
C LYS A 130 -10.87 -6.91 8.35
N VAL A 131 -9.87 -7.78 8.31
CA VAL A 131 -8.47 -7.40 8.51
C VAL A 131 -7.88 -7.02 7.16
N ASN A 132 -7.56 -5.75 6.98
CA ASN A 132 -6.94 -5.23 5.77
C ASN A 132 -5.45 -4.97 6.01
N THR A 133 -4.63 -5.07 4.96
CA THR A 133 -3.23 -4.63 4.99
C THR A 133 -3.09 -3.14 5.33
N ASP A 134 -4.12 -2.36 4.99
CA ASP A 134 -4.20 -0.92 5.27
C ASP A 134 -4.53 -0.59 6.74
N SER A 135 -4.82 -1.61 7.57
CA SER A 135 -5.12 -1.43 9.01
C SER A 135 -3.88 -1.10 9.84
N SER A 136 -2.68 -1.25 9.29
CA SER A 136 -1.45 -0.85 9.97
C SER A 136 -1.24 0.66 9.88
N PRO A 137 -0.76 1.31 10.97
CA PRO A 137 -0.47 2.73 10.92
C PRO A 137 0.61 3.08 9.89
N VAL A 138 0.33 4.05 9.03
CA VAL A 138 1.26 4.57 8.03
C VAL A 138 2.22 5.63 8.62
N MET A 139 1.87 6.17 9.79
CA MET A 139 2.66 7.15 10.52
C MET A 139 2.44 7.00 12.01
N TRP A 140 3.49 7.15 12.80
CA TRP A 140 3.41 7.28 14.25
C TRP A 140 3.92 8.64 14.70
N ILE A 141 3.10 9.33 15.48
CA ILE A 141 3.42 10.61 16.11
C ILE A 141 3.58 10.38 17.60
N ALA A 142 4.70 10.79 18.17
CA ALA A 142 4.95 10.77 19.61
C ALA A 142 4.68 12.16 20.19
N VAL A 143 3.71 12.25 21.07
CA VAL A 143 3.39 13.46 21.83
C VAL A 143 4.16 13.40 23.14
N THR A 144 5.07 14.35 23.32
CA THR A 144 5.91 14.48 24.52
C THR A 144 5.68 15.83 25.17
N GLY A 145 5.93 15.95 26.48
CA GLY A 145 5.78 17.25 27.15
C GLY A 145 6.21 17.22 28.59
N GLN A 146 6.32 18.43 29.17
CA GLN A 146 6.60 18.64 30.59
C GLN A 146 5.30 18.72 31.44
N LYS A 147 4.17 18.38 30.84
CA LYS A 147 2.86 18.31 31.48
C LYS A 147 2.69 16.98 32.22
N THR A 148 1.75 16.96 33.17
CA THR A 148 1.35 15.70 33.81
C THR A 148 0.77 14.74 32.80
N GLN A 149 0.85 13.43 33.07
CA GLN A 149 0.31 12.40 32.16
C GLN A 149 -1.20 12.58 31.92
N VAL A 150 -1.94 13.05 32.94
CA VAL A 150 -3.38 13.36 32.84
C VAL A 150 -3.63 14.46 31.82
N GLU A 151 -2.94 15.64 32.02
CA GLU A 151 -3.11 16.79 31.13
C GLU A 151 -2.73 16.45 29.69
N LEU A 152 -1.65 15.67 29.49
CA LEU A 152 -1.20 15.25 28.19
C LEU A 152 -2.20 14.30 27.54
N SER A 153 -2.72 13.32 28.31
CA SER A 153 -3.72 12.36 27.81
C SER A 153 -5.03 13.04 27.44
N THR A 154 -5.52 13.95 28.27
CA THR A 154 -6.74 14.72 28.01
C THR A 154 -6.59 15.57 26.74
N TYR A 155 -5.46 16.26 26.59
CA TYR A 155 -5.19 17.08 25.41
C TYR A 155 -5.10 16.24 24.12
N VAL A 156 -4.48 15.06 24.21
CA VAL A 156 -4.38 14.14 23.05
C VAL A 156 -5.76 13.59 22.68
N ASP A 157 -6.55 13.12 23.64
CA ASP A 157 -7.85 12.49 23.35
C ASP A 157 -8.92 13.50 22.91
N GLU A 158 -8.98 14.69 23.55
CA GLU A 158 -10.03 15.67 23.29
C GLU A 158 -9.70 16.67 22.16
N VAL A 159 -8.42 16.96 21.92
CA VAL A 159 -8.03 18.00 20.97
C VAL A 159 -7.26 17.45 19.78
N LEU A 160 -6.10 16.80 20.02
CA LEU A 160 -5.24 16.37 18.93
C LEU A 160 -5.87 15.27 18.07
N LYS A 161 -6.55 14.33 18.71
CA LYS A 161 -7.25 13.24 18.03
C LYS A 161 -8.29 13.78 17.06
N GLU A 162 -9.14 14.71 17.50
CA GLU A 162 -10.16 15.27 16.62
C GLU A 162 -9.58 16.04 15.42
N GLN A 163 -8.52 16.82 15.65
CA GLN A 163 -7.87 17.59 14.59
C GLN A 163 -7.23 16.67 13.55
N LEU A 164 -6.48 15.67 13.99
CA LEU A 164 -5.82 14.72 13.09
C LEU A 164 -6.83 13.80 12.36
N GLN A 165 -7.94 13.43 13.03
CA GLN A 165 -8.96 12.56 12.42
C GLN A 165 -9.74 13.26 11.29
N ARG A 166 -9.83 14.60 11.31
CA ARG A 166 -10.46 15.39 10.24
C ARG A 166 -9.57 15.57 9.01
N THR A 167 -8.31 15.15 9.09
CA THR A 167 -7.38 15.26 7.95
C THR A 167 -7.81 14.33 6.82
N GLU A 168 -7.80 14.84 5.60
CA GLU A 168 -8.21 14.10 4.42
C GLU A 168 -7.38 12.83 4.22
N GLY A 169 -8.05 11.69 4.05
CA GLY A 169 -7.46 10.37 3.87
C GLY A 169 -7.14 9.63 5.17
N VAL A 170 -7.30 10.26 6.34
CA VAL A 170 -7.19 9.58 7.64
C VAL A 170 -8.46 8.77 7.91
N GLY A 171 -8.31 7.47 8.17
CA GLY A 171 -9.41 6.55 8.46
C GLY A 171 -9.65 6.39 9.95
N ALA A 172 -8.59 6.08 10.70
CA ALA A 172 -8.65 5.89 12.14
C ALA A 172 -7.35 6.31 12.83
N LEU A 173 -7.43 6.50 14.13
CA LEU A 173 -6.27 6.79 14.98
C LEU A 173 -6.13 5.72 16.05
N LEU A 174 -4.92 5.19 16.21
CA LEU A 174 -4.54 4.30 17.30
C LEU A 174 -3.80 5.10 18.38
N LEU A 175 -4.26 5.02 19.62
CA LEU A 175 -3.64 5.71 20.74
C LEU A 175 -2.88 4.70 21.61
N GLY A 176 -1.58 4.90 21.80
CA GLY A 176 -0.73 4.09 22.64
C GLY A 176 -0.20 4.87 23.83
N GLY A 177 -0.23 4.26 25.04
CA GLY A 177 0.22 4.92 26.28
C GLY A 177 -0.73 5.97 26.81
N LEU A 178 -1.93 6.10 26.24
CA LEU A 178 -2.97 6.99 26.75
C LEU A 178 -3.55 6.41 28.04
N GLN A 179 -3.77 7.27 29.02
CA GLN A 179 -4.52 6.94 30.24
C GLN A 179 -5.66 7.93 30.39
N LYS A 180 -6.89 7.44 30.35
CA LYS A 180 -8.07 8.29 30.53
C LYS A 180 -8.18 8.73 31.98
N ARG A 181 -8.61 9.97 32.20
CA ARG A 181 -8.96 10.46 33.52
C ARG A 181 -10.19 9.67 34.02
N GLN A 182 -10.13 9.20 35.26
CA GLN A 182 -11.27 8.60 35.95
C GLN A 182 -11.28 9.01 37.41
N VAL A 183 -12.47 9.14 37.98
CA VAL A 183 -12.64 9.32 39.43
C VAL A 183 -12.65 7.94 40.05
N ARG A 184 -11.72 7.67 40.97
CA ARG A 184 -11.61 6.42 41.71
C ARG A 184 -12.26 6.58 43.07
N ILE A 185 -13.08 5.61 43.45
CA ILE A 185 -13.71 5.55 44.75
C ILE A 185 -13.08 4.40 45.49
N TRP A 186 -12.25 4.76 46.49
CA TRP A 186 -11.60 3.79 47.37
C TRP A 186 -12.54 3.48 48.54
N LEU A 187 -12.93 2.22 48.66
CA LEU A 187 -13.87 1.75 49.69
C LEU A 187 -13.11 1.07 50.83
N ASP A 188 -13.54 1.36 52.07
CA ASP A 188 -13.00 0.77 53.28
C ASP A 188 -13.90 -0.44 53.68
N GLY A 189 -13.32 -1.65 53.59
CA GLY A 189 -14.06 -2.90 53.82
C GLY A 189 -14.59 -3.05 55.27
N ASP A 190 -13.95 -2.44 56.24
CA ASP A 190 -14.41 -2.50 57.64
C ASP A 190 -15.60 -1.56 57.88
N LYS A 191 -15.55 -0.38 57.26
CA LYS A 191 -16.67 0.57 57.27
C LYS A 191 -17.88 0.03 56.53
N LEU A 192 -17.66 -0.60 55.35
CA LEU A 192 -18.74 -1.23 54.60
C LEU A 192 -19.46 -2.28 55.43
N ARG A 193 -18.72 -3.14 56.13
CA ARG A 193 -19.28 -4.13 57.04
C ARG A 193 -20.05 -3.51 58.21
N ALA A 194 -19.52 -2.43 58.78
CA ALA A 194 -20.17 -1.73 59.88
C ALA A 194 -21.52 -1.11 59.49
N TYR A 195 -21.63 -0.60 58.24
CA TYR A 195 -22.88 -0.04 57.73
C TYR A 195 -23.78 -1.09 57.04
N GLY A 196 -23.31 -2.33 56.84
CA GLY A 196 -24.04 -3.37 56.14
C GLY A 196 -24.28 -3.11 54.66
N ILE A 197 -23.35 -2.43 53.98
CA ILE A 197 -23.46 -2.02 52.59
C ILE A 197 -22.54 -2.91 51.75
N ALA A 198 -23.06 -3.44 50.63
CA ALA A 198 -22.24 -4.16 49.65
C ALA A 198 -21.62 -3.22 48.60
N PRO A 199 -20.44 -3.53 48.05
CA PRO A 199 -19.86 -2.75 46.97
C PRO A 199 -20.77 -2.59 45.74
N SER A 200 -21.62 -3.59 45.47
CA SER A 200 -22.66 -3.55 44.43
C SER A 200 -23.68 -2.43 44.63
N ASP A 201 -24.06 -2.16 45.88
CA ASP A 201 -25.05 -1.12 46.21
C ASP A 201 -24.50 0.26 45.88
N ILE A 202 -23.19 0.44 46.09
CA ILE A 202 -22.49 1.69 45.77
C ILE A 202 -22.40 1.88 44.23
N ALA A 203 -22.10 0.80 43.50
CA ALA A 203 -22.07 0.84 42.04
C ALA A 203 -23.45 1.20 41.45
N LEU A 204 -24.53 0.62 42.03
CA LEU A 204 -25.91 0.96 41.65
C LEU A 204 -26.27 2.41 41.98
N ALA A 205 -25.88 2.89 43.17
CA ALA A 205 -26.12 4.29 43.57
C ALA A 205 -25.39 5.28 42.63
N LEU A 206 -24.12 5.01 42.34
CA LEU A 206 -23.36 5.80 41.37
C LEU A 206 -24.00 5.84 39.99
N GLY A 207 -24.46 4.70 39.48
CA GLY A 207 -25.14 4.60 38.19
C GLY A 207 -26.48 5.35 38.13
N ARG A 208 -27.17 5.49 39.28
CA ARG A 208 -28.44 6.23 39.37
C ARG A 208 -28.24 7.73 39.52
N GLU A 209 -27.28 8.15 40.32
CA GLU A 209 -27.09 9.55 40.70
C GLU A 209 -26.14 10.31 39.76
N ASN A 210 -25.19 9.62 39.11
CA ASN A 210 -24.24 10.24 38.18
C ASN A 210 -24.71 10.01 36.74
N VAL A 211 -25.89 10.55 36.39
CA VAL A 211 -26.48 10.38 35.08
C VAL A 211 -27.10 11.70 34.57
N GLU A 212 -26.90 12.01 33.29
CA GLU A 212 -27.61 13.10 32.61
C GLU A 212 -28.88 12.54 31.97
N LEU A 213 -30.05 12.94 32.47
CA LEU A 213 -31.31 12.51 31.90
C LEU A 213 -31.90 13.64 31.03
N PRO A 214 -32.44 13.32 29.84
CA PRO A 214 -33.18 14.29 29.06
C PRO A 214 -34.48 14.66 29.83
N GLY A 215 -34.57 15.91 30.24
CA GLY A 215 -35.74 16.43 30.98
C GLY A 215 -36.94 16.79 30.12
N GLY A 216 -36.88 16.52 28.80
CA GLY A 216 -37.90 16.91 27.85
C GLY A 216 -37.73 18.34 27.35
N ARG A 217 -38.85 18.94 26.89
CA ARG A 217 -38.86 20.30 26.36
C ARG A 217 -40.10 21.04 26.82
N ILE A 218 -40.00 22.36 26.96
CA ILE A 218 -41.11 23.26 27.16
C ILE A 218 -41.33 24.03 25.86
N GLU A 219 -42.52 23.90 25.31
CA GLU A 219 -42.92 24.59 24.09
C GLU A 219 -43.80 25.79 24.43
N SER A 220 -43.52 26.92 23.80
CA SER A 220 -44.39 28.09 23.77
C SER A 220 -44.74 28.39 22.31
N LYS A 221 -45.69 29.27 22.06
CA LYS A 221 -46.14 29.64 20.68
C LYS A 221 -44.99 30.14 19.77
N THR A 222 -43.87 30.59 20.32
CA THR A 222 -42.77 31.21 19.58
C THR A 222 -41.37 30.68 19.97
N LYS A 223 -41.24 29.89 21.02
CA LYS A 223 -39.97 29.43 21.54
C LYS A 223 -40.08 28.01 22.14
N GLU A 224 -39.08 27.22 21.90
CA GLU A 224 -38.89 25.91 22.51
C GLU A 224 -37.67 25.93 23.43
N PHE A 225 -37.77 25.40 24.62
CA PHE A 225 -36.72 25.30 25.60
C PHE A 225 -36.46 23.82 25.92
N SER A 226 -35.28 23.34 25.66
CA SER A 226 -34.86 22.01 26.08
C SER A 226 -34.51 22.04 27.58
N ILE A 227 -35.10 21.11 28.33
CA ILE A 227 -34.80 20.91 29.74
C ILE A 227 -33.72 19.84 29.82
N LYS A 228 -32.59 20.18 30.45
CA LYS A 228 -31.51 19.25 30.74
C LYS A 228 -31.39 19.09 32.26
N VAL A 229 -31.60 17.86 32.74
CA VAL A 229 -31.33 17.53 34.14
C VAL A 229 -29.82 17.28 34.27
N LYS A 230 -29.13 18.15 35.00
CA LYS A 230 -27.70 18.02 35.28
C LYS A 230 -27.51 17.14 36.53
N GLY A 231 -27.48 15.82 36.31
CA GLY A 231 -27.17 14.85 37.35
C GLY A 231 -25.71 14.40 37.37
N SER A 232 -24.91 14.76 36.35
CA SER A 232 -23.49 14.40 36.30
C SER A 232 -22.66 15.24 37.25
N MET A 233 -21.86 14.59 38.10
CA MET A 233 -20.94 15.20 39.03
C MET A 233 -19.71 15.77 38.29
N LYS A 234 -19.30 16.97 38.63
CA LYS A 234 -18.23 17.70 37.95
C LYS A 234 -16.92 17.74 38.72
N SER A 235 -16.99 17.63 40.04
CA SER A 235 -15.85 17.68 40.94
C SER A 235 -15.76 16.41 41.78
N VAL A 236 -14.54 16.08 42.21
CA VAL A 236 -14.30 14.91 43.08
C VAL A 236 -15.04 15.06 44.43
N SER A 237 -15.16 16.26 44.93
CA SER A 237 -15.91 16.52 46.18
C SER A 237 -17.39 16.21 46.09
N GLU A 238 -18.00 16.35 44.90
CA GLU A 238 -19.41 15.95 44.70
C GLU A 238 -19.62 14.44 44.83
N PHE A 239 -18.60 13.63 44.43
CA PHE A 239 -18.64 12.19 44.64
C PHE A 239 -18.51 11.83 46.15
N ASP A 240 -17.67 12.52 46.93
CA ASP A 240 -17.56 12.27 48.37
C ASP A 240 -18.88 12.55 49.12
N ASP A 241 -19.65 13.52 48.65
CA ASP A 241 -20.94 13.90 49.22
C ASP A 241 -22.13 13.05 48.76
N LEU A 242 -21.91 12.14 47.78
CA LEU A 242 -22.95 11.29 47.24
C LEU A 242 -23.54 10.34 48.31
N ILE A 243 -24.84 10.36 48.45
CA ILE A 243 -25.56 9.44 49.36
C ILE A 243 -25.71 8.09 48.65
N VAL A 244 -25.11 7.04 49.23
CA VAL A 244 -25.11 5.68 48.63
C VAL A 244 -26.14 4.74 49.31
N ALA A 245 -26.51 5.06 50.57
CA ALA A 245 -27.49 4.26 51.32
C ALA A 245 -28.05 5.09 52.50
N TYR A 246 -29.03 4.53 53.16
CA TYR A 246 -29.55 5.01 54.47
C TYR A 246 -29.36 3.93 55.50
N SER A 247 -28.68 4.24 56.62
CA SER A 247 -28.54 3.35 57.76
C SER A 247 -29.25 3.97 58.97
N GLN A 248 -30.21 3.24 59.54
CA GLN A 248 -31.03 3.72 60.69
C GLN A 248 -31.68 5.11 60.44
N GLY A 249 -32.05 5.43 59.21
CA GLY A 249 -32.66 6.69 58.82
C GLY A 249 -31.65 7.83 58.55
N ALA A 250 -30.37 7.65 58.79
CA ALA A 250 -29.33 8.60 58.48
C ALA A 250 -28.70 8.31 57.10
N PRO A 251 -28.41 9.35 56.26
CA PRO A 251 -27.76 9.17 54.96
C PRO A 251 -26.28 8.77 55.14
N VAL A 252 -25.87 7.71 54.48
CA VAL A 252 -24.46 7.27 54.37
C VAL A 252 -23.90 7.77 53.07
N ARG A 253 -22.82 8.54 53.16
CA ARG A 253 -22.13 9.15 52.03
C ARG A 253 -20.85 8.39 51.68
N ILE A 254 -20.30 8.59 50.48
CA ILE A 254 -19.04 7.96 50.10
C ILE A 254 -17.91 8.32 51.08
N ARG A 255 -17.81 9.56 51.55
CA ARG A 255 -16.82 9.96 52.56
C ARG A 255 -16.91 9.20 53.88
N ASP A 256 -18.08 8.65 54.24
CA ASP A 256 -18.27 7.89 55.46
C ASP A 256 -17.69 6.48 55.34
N ILE A 257 -17.69 5.91 54.14
CA ILE A 257 -17.30 4.51 53.84
C ILE A 257 -16.02 4.42 52.96
N GLY A 258 -15.50 5.55 52.50
CA GLY A 258 -14.33 5.60 51.62
C GLY A 258 -13.88 7.01 51.30
N ARG A 259 -13.31 7.17 50.13
CA ARG A 259 -12.92 8.48 49.57
C ARG A 259 -12.96 8.45 48.03
N ALA A 260 -13.30 9.55 47.43
CA ALA A 260 -13.11 9.79 46.01
C ALA A 260 -11.73 10.40 45.72
N GLU A 261 -11.11 10.02 44.64
CA GLU A 261 -9.80 10.51 44.22
C GLU A 261 -9.80 10.76 42.70
N ASP A 262 -9.26 11.92 42.31
CA ASP A 262 -8.99 12.18 40.89
C ASP A 262 -7.79 11.36 40.45
N GLY A 263 -8.02 10.39 39.62
CA GLY A 263 -7.03 9.42 39.19
C GLY A 263 -7.02 9.19 37.68
N MET A 264 -6.28 8.19 37.29
CA MET A 264 -6.17 7.74 35.91
C MET A 264 -6.58 6.28 35.83
N GLU A 265 -7.03 5.89 34.66
CA GLU A 265 -7.25 4.48 34.33
C GLU A 265 -5.98 3.66 34.62
N GLU A 266 -6.15 2.41 35.00
CA GLU A 266 -5.03 1.52 35.24
C GLU A 266 -4.14 1.43 34.00
N ARG A 267 -2.83 1.56 34.22
CA ARG A 267 -1.87 1.58 33.12
C ARG A 267 -1.75 0.20 32.49
N ARG A 268 -2.35 0.01 31.32
CA ARG A 268 -2.26 -1.23 30.54
C ARG A 268 -1.28 -1.13 29.36
N SER A 269 -0.92 0.07 28.94
CA SER A 269 0.05 0.31 27.87
C SER A 269 1.04 1.41 28.24
N TYR A 270 2.23 1.35 27.65
CA TYR A 270 3.29 2.30 27.89
C TYR A 270 3.98 2.68 26.59
N ALA A 271 4.08 3.96 26.28
CA ALA A 271 4.80 4.47 25.13
C ALA A 271 5.97 5.38 25.56
N LYS A 272 7.08 5.24 24.87
CA LYS A 272 8.27 6.11 25.02
C LYS A 272 8.77 6.55 23.66
N TYR A 273 9.29 7.76 23.62
CA TYR A 273 10.02 8.29 22.49
C TYR A 273 11.42 8.70 22.94
N ASN A 274 12.47 8.06 22.41
CA ASN A 274 13.87 8.29 22.83
C ASN A 274 14.08 8.24 24.35
N GLY A 275 13.44 7.26 25.02
CA GLY A 275 13.54 7.08 26.48
C GLY A 275 12.61 7.97 27.32
N VAL A 276 12.00 9.00 26.74
CA VAL A 276 11.05 9.90 27.41
C VAL A 276 9.63 9.34 27.30
N PRO A 277 8.82 9.35 28.41
CA PRO A 277 7.42 9.01 28.34
C PRO A 277 6.68 9.83 27.28
N ALA A 278 5.85 9.18 26.50
CA ALA A 278 5.12 9.78 25.39
C ALA A 278 3.73 9.16 25.25
N ILE A 279 2.85 9.83 24.51
CA ILE A 279 1.62 9.24 23.98
C ILE A 279 1.83 9.06 22.49
N GLY A 280 1.66 7.83 22.01
CA GLY A 280 1.75 7.50 20.59
C GLY A 280 0.41 7.69 19.90
N ILE A 281 0.40 8.38 18.76
CA ILE A 281 -0.74 8.49 17.85
C ILE A 281 -0.36 7.80 16.55
N GLY A 282 -0.93 6.63 16.30
CA GLY A 282 -0.80 5.90 15.05
C GLY A 282 -1.87 6.33 14.05
N ILE A 283 -1.45 6.81 12.88
CA ILE A 283 -2.34 7.23 11.82
C ILE A 283 -2.62 6.06 10.90
N GLN A 284 -3.87 5.63 10.81
CA GLN A 284 -4.34 4.65 9.83
C GLN A 284 -5.00 5.40 8.67
N LYS A 285 -4.65 5.02 7.44
CA LYS A 285 -5.27 5.60 6.26
C LYS A 285 -6.65 5.00 5.98
N GLN A 286 -7.48 5.70 5.24
CA GLN A 286 -8.69 5.12 4.65
C GLN A 286 -8.29 4.10 3.58
N THR A 287 -9.01 3.00 3.50
CA THR A 287 -8.75 1.93 2.52
C THR A 287 -8.77 2.51 1.09
N GLY A 288 -7.75 2.16 0.31
CA GLY A 288 -7.62 2.59 -1.08
C GLY A 288 -7.04 4.00 -1.29
N THR A 289 -6.74 4.77 -0.22
CA THR A 289 -6.10 6.09 -0.36
C THR A 289 -4.58 5.96 -0.55
N ASN A 290 -3.98 6.97 -1.18
CA ASN A 290 -2.54 7.04 -1.42
C ASN A 290 -1.79 7.33 -0.10
N THR A 291 -0.92 6.41 0.31
CA THR A 291 -0.16 6.50 1.56
C THR A 291 0.70 7.76 1.65
N VAL A 292 1.39 8.13 0.58
CA VAL A 292 2.25 9.32 0.56
C VAL A 292 1.42 10.59 0.72
N GLN A 293 0.30 10.70 0.01
CA GLN A 293 -0.58 11.86 0.08
C GLN A 293 -1.18 12.03 1.48
N VAL A 294 -1.66 10.94 2.10
CA VAL A 294 -2.21 10.97 3.46
C VAL A 294 -1.17 11.47 4.46
N VAL A 295 0.05 10.93 4.41
CA VAL A 295 1.14 11.34 5.31
C VAL A 295 1.51 12.81 5.09
N GLU A 296 1.57 13.29 3.86
CA GLU A 296 1.85 14.71 3.57
C GLU A 296 0.72 15.63 4.08
N ASN A 297 -0.54 15.23 3.93
CA ASN A 297 -1.69 15.95 4.50
C ASN A 297 -1.57 16.03 6.04
N VAL A 298 -1.22 14.91 6.69
CA VAL A 298 -1.01 14.86 8.15
C VAL A 298 0.17 15.73 8.58
N LYS A 299 1.30 15.73 7.87
CA LYS A 299 2.44 16.62 8.15
C LYS A 299 2.06 18.10 8.03
N ALA A 300 1.29 18.46 7.01
CA ALA A 300 0.79 19.81 6.84
C ALA A 300 -0.12 20.22 8.01
N GLU A 301 -0.98 19.29 8.49
CA GLU A 301 -1.82 19.55 9.67
C GLU A 301 -1.02 19.65 10.95
N ILE A 302 -0.02 18.77 11.17
CA ILE A 302 0.93 18.90 12.29
C ILE A 302 1.56 20.31 12.31
N GLY A 303 2.02 20.80 11.16
CA GLY A 303 2.60 22.15 11.06
C GLY A 303 1.62 23.28 11.37
N ARG A 304 0.29 23.07 11.24
CA ARG A 304 -0.75 24.01 11.70
C ARG A 304 -0.97 23.89 13.20
N ILE A 305 -1.06 22.67 13.71
CA ILE A 305 -1.26 22.35 15.12
C ILE A 305 -0.09 22.88 15.96
N GLU A 306 1.15 22.75 15.50
CA GLU A 306 2.35 23.22 16.21
C GLU A 306 2.30 24.71 16.56
N LYS A 307 1.62 25.53 15.76
CA LYS A 307 1.45 26.98 16.02
C LYS A 307 0.48 27.27 17.15
N THR A 308 -0.38 26.33 17.50
CA THR A 308 -1.43 26.46 18.52
C THR A 308 -1.22 25.56 19.72
N LEU A 309 -0.11 24.79 19.74
CA LEU A 309 0.21 23.90 20.86
C LEU A 309 0.40 24.64 22.16
N PRO A 310 -0.13 24.11 23.27
CA PRO A 310 0.18 24.64 24.61
C PRO A 310 1.68 24.56 24.88
N PRO A 311 2.22 25.54 25.63
CA PRO A 311 3.64 25.54 26.01
C PRO A 311 4.03 24.23 26.70
N GLY A 312 5.17 23.66 26.29
CA GLY A 312 5.73 22.43 26.88
C GLY A 312 5.25 21.13 26.24
N ILE A 313 4.35 21.15 25.25
CA ILE A 313 3.98 19.97 24.44
C ILE A 313 4.76 20.01 23.12
N ARG A 314 5.22 18.85 22.65
CA ARG A 314 5.93 18.68 21.38
C ARG A 314 5.36 17.48 20.62
N LEU A 315 5.21 17.62 19.31
CA LEU A 315 4.88 16.56 18.40
C LEU A 315 6.16 16.08 17.70
N ASN A 316 6.43 14.80 17.72
CA ASN A 316 7.58 14.21 17.05
C ASN A 316 7.12 13.08 16.15
N ILE A 317 7.53 13.09 14.89
CA ILE A 317 7.27 11.99 13.99
C ILE A 317 8.23 10.85 14.35
N ALA A 318 7.69 9.77 14.89
CA ALA A 318 8.47 8.61 15.32
C ALA A 318 8.67 7.59 14.19
N PHE A 319 7.69 7.47 13.32
CA PHE A 319 7.71 6.60 12.14
C PHE A 319 6.92 7.24 11.00
N ASP A 320 7.47 7.15 9.81
CA ASP A 320 6.89 7.70 8.58
C ASP A 320 7.16 6.75 7.41
N GLN A 321 6.11 6.04 7.01
CA GLN A 321 6.18 5.08 5.91
C GLN A 321 6.38 5.77 4.56
N SER A 322 5.89 7.01 4.39
CA SER A 322 6.02 7.75 3.14
C SER A 322 7.47 8.01 2.76
N THR A 323 8.34 8.27 3.74
CA THR A 323 9.77 8.47 3.51
C THR A 323 10.41 7.27 2.84
N PHE A 324 10.09 6.06 3.32
CA PHE A 324 10.60 4.83 2.71
C PHE A 324 10.07 4.66 1.27
N ILE A 325 8.76 4.88 1.07
CA ILE A 325 8.11 4.75 -0.24
C ILE A 325 8.72 5.74 -1.24
N VAL A 326 8.83 7.02 -0.87
CA VAL A 326 9.38 8.07 -1.74
C VAL A 326 10.85 7.80 -2.08
N ASN A 327 11.65 7.37 -1.10
CA ASN A 327 13.06 7.02 -1.34
C ASN A 327 13.18 5.82 -2.28
N SER A 328 12.37 4.78 -2.08
CA SER A 328 12.33 3.62 -2.98
C SER A 328 11.94 4.01 -4.40
N MET A 329 10.92 4.86 -4.55
CA MET A 329 10.51 5.37 -5.86
C MET A 329 11.61 6.19 -6.54
N ASN A 330 12.29 7.06 -5.79
CA ASN A 330 13.40 7.85 -6.33
C ASN A 330 14.55 6.95 -6.79
N GLN A 331 14.93 5.94 -6.01
CA GLN A 331 15.94 4.96 -6.39
C GLN A 331 15.57 4.22 -7.67
N VAL A 332 14.33 3.74 -7.79
CA VAL A 332 13.88 3.05 -9.00
C VAL A 332 13.86 3.99 -10.19
N ARG A 333 13.41 5.25 -10.02
CA ARG A 333 13.46 6.27 -11.07
C ARG A 333 14.91 6.51 -11.54
N GLU A 334 15.85 6.63 -10.63
CA GLU A 334 17.28 6.76 -10.94
C GLU A 334 17.81 5.54 -11.70
N HIS A 335 17.46 4.33 -11.25
CA HIS A 335 17.83 3.09 -11.93
C HIS A 335 17.19 2.95 -13.32
N LEU A 336 15.94 3.36 -13.48
CA LEU A 336 15.27 3.42 -14.79
C LEU A 336 15.97 4.35 -15.75
N ILE A 337 16.32 5.57 -15.29
CA ILE A 337 17.03 6.57 -16.11
C ILE A 337 18.43 6.06 -16.45
N LEU A 338 19.18 5.60 -15.44
CA LEU A 338 20.54 5.09 -15.64
C LEU A 338 20.54 3.87 -16.55
N GLY A 339 19.64 2.91 -16.32
CA GLY A 339 19.48 1.72 -17.17
C GLY A 339 19.12 2.09 -18.60
N SER A 340 18.22 3.05 -18.80
CA SER A 340 17.87 3.56 -20.14
C SER A 340 19.06 4.20 -20.85
N ILE A 341 19.84 5.02 -20.13
CA ILE A 341 21.05 5.66 -20.68
C ILE A 341 22.08 4.60 -21.07
N LEU A 342 22.36 3.64 -20.18
CA LEU A 342 23.30 2.55 -20.45
C LEU A 342 22.84 1.68 -21.63
N ALA A 343 21.55 1.37 -21.72
CA ALA A 343 20.98 0.64 -22.84
C ALA A 343 21.15 1.41 -24.15
N VAL A 344 20.87 2.72 -24.18
CA VAL A 344 21.07 3.56 -25.36
C VAL A 344 22.56 3.65 -25.76
N ILE A 345 23.47 3.73 -24.78
CA ILE A 345 24.92 3.70 -25.05
C ILE A 345 25.32 2.35 -25.65
N ALA A 346 24.84 1.24 -25.08
CA ALA A 346 25.10 -0.09 -25.63
C ALA A 346 24.63 -0.19 -27.09
N VAL A 347 23.37 0.22 -27.35
CA VAL A 347 22.82 0.27 -28.72
C VAL A 347 23.68 1.12 -29.65
N PHE A 348 24.15 2.27 -29.19
CA PHE A 348 25.03 3.12 -29.98
C PHE A 348 26.35 2.43 -30.32
N VAL A 349 26.95 1.73 -29.38
CA VAL A 349 28.20 0.98 -29.60
C VAL A 349 28.02 -0.13 -30.65
N PHE A 350 26.89 -0.82 -30.61
CA PHE A 350 26.60 -1.92 -31.56
C PHE A 350 26.15 -1.43 -32.95
N LEU A 351 25.18 -0.51 -33.01
CA LEU A 351 24.64 -0.02 -34.27
C LEU A 351 25.53 1.03 -34.96
N ARG A 352 26.40 1.68 -34.20
CA ARG A 352 27.35 2.73 -34.70
C ARG A 352 26.69 3.85 -35.50
N ASN A 353 25.40 3.99 -35.44
CA ASN A 353 24.58 4.95 -36.15
C ASN A 353 23.71 5.74 -35.16
N ILE A 354 23.98 7.05 -35.04
CA ILE A 354 23.28 7.91 -34.08
C ILE A 354 21.76 7.99 -34.36
N ARG A 355 21.35 7.90 -35.61
CA ARG A 355 19.93 8.00 -35.98
C ARG A 355 19.17 6.73 -35.58
N SER A 356 19.76 5.56 -35.87
CA SER A 356 19.24 4.28 -35.43
C SER A 356 19.14 4.21 -33.89
N THR A 357 20.18 4.69 -33.22
CA THR A 357 20.22 4.80 -31.76
C THR A 357 19.13 5.72 -31.22
N LEU A 358 18.91 6.89 -31.81
CA LEU A 358 17.87 7.83 -31.41
C LEU A 358 16.45 7.23 -31.58
N ILE A 359 16.21 6.47 -32.64
CA ILE A 359 14.93 5.80 -32.87
C ILE A 359 14.70 4.76 -31.78
N ALA A 360 15.70 3.93 -31.46
CA ALA A 360 15.61 2.98 -30.34
C ALA A 360 15.44 3.69 -28.99
N ALA A 361 16.15 4.81 -28.78
CA ALA A 361 16.07 5.59 -27.56
C ALA A 361 14.68 6.22 -27.33
N VAL A 362 13.95 6.56 -28.39
CA VAL A 362 12.57 7.07 -28.30
C VAL A 362 11.57 5.94 -28.01
N ALA A 363 11.78 4.75 -28.55
CA ALA A 363 10.88 3.62 -28.37
C ALA A 363 10.76 3.21 -26.89
N LEU A 364 11.85 3.27 -26.12
CA LEU A 364 11.89 2.86 -24.72
C LEU A 364 11.00 3.71 -23.80
N PRO A 365 11.13 5.04 -23.71
CA PRO A 365 10.24 5.84 -22.86
C PRO A 365 8.78 5.79 -23.33
N VAL A 366 8.55 5.69 -24.64
CA VAL A 366 7.20 5.53 -25.19
C VAL A 366 6.56 4.24 -24.67
N SER A 367 7.28 3.12 -24.67
CA SER A 367 6.78 1.84 -24.17
C SER A 367 6.51 1.88 -22.66
N ILE A 368 7.42 2.44 -21.86
CA ILE A 368 7.25 2.55 -20.40
C ILE A 368 6.05 3.43 -20.05
N ILE A 369 5.97 4.62 -20.66
CA ILE A 369 4.87 5.57 -20.38
C ILE A 369 3.52 4.95 -20.78
N SER A 370 3.45 4.31 -21.93
CA SER A 370 2.21 3.66 -22.39
C SER A 370 1.81 2.48 -21.50
N THR A 371 2.77 1.81 -20.84
CA THR A 371 2.49 0.75 -19.86
C THR A 371 1.70 1.27 -18.65
N PHE A 372 1.92 2.53 -18.23
CA PHE A 372 1.15 3.12 -17.14
C PHE A 372 -0.35 3.20 -17.43
N ALA A 373 -0.74 3.41 -18.70
CA ALA A 373 -2.15 3.39 -19.08
C ALA A 373 -2.78 2.02 -18.84
N VAL A 374 -2.06 0.94 -19.13
CA VAL A 374 -2.53 -0.43 -18.91
C VAL A 374 -2.54 -0.76 -17.41
N MET A 375 -1.51 -0.36 -16.66
CA MET A 375 -1.48 -0.53 -15.21
C MET A 375 -2.68 0.12 -14.53
N ARG A 376 -3.05 1.34 -14.95
CA ARG A 376 -4.22 2.05 -14.44
C ARG A 376 -5.54 1.33 -14.75
N LEU A 377 -5.66 0.78 -15.95
CA LEU A 377 -6.85 0.03 -16.38
C LEU A 377 -7.11 -1.20 -15.48
N PHE A 378 -6.05 -1.83 -14.96
CA PHE A 378 -6.11 -2.97 -14.04
C PHE A 378 -6.03 -2.58 -12.55
N ASP A 379 -6.17 -1.30 -12.22
CA ASP A 379 -6.10 -0.75 -10.85
C ASP A 379 -4.82 -1.14 -10.10
N PHE A 380 -3.70 -1.22 -10.82
CA PHE A 380 -2.39 -1.46 -10.23
C PHE A 380 -1.83 -0.19 -9.61
N THR A 381 -1.06 -0.35 -8.51
CA THR A 381 -0.38 0.75 -7.84
C THR A 381 1.11 0.76 -8.15
N PHE A 382 1.74 1.93 -8.00
CA PHE A 382 3.19 1.98 -7.92
C PHE A 382 3.62 1.43 -6.56
N ASN A 383 4.22 0.27 -6.57
CA ASN A 383 4.74 -0.41 -5.40
C ASN A 383 6.08 -1.07 -5.73
N ASN A 384 6.77 -1.60 -4.72
CA ASN A 384 8.09 -2.17 -4.93
C ASN A 384 8.12 -3.26 -6.03
N LEU A 385 7.06 -4.06 -6.17
CA LEU A 385 7.02 -5.15 -7.15
C LEU A 385 6.75 -4.63 -8.57
N THR A 386 5.81 -3.70 -8.75
CA THR A 386 5.55 -3.10 -10.07
C THR A 386 6.73 -2.26 -10.56
N MET A 387 7.44 -1.59 -9.65
CA MET A 387 8.63 -0.83 -9.95
C MET A 387 9.81 -1.73 -10.32
N LEU A 388 9.97 -2.87 -9.62
CA LEU A 388 10.95 -3.90 -9.98
C LEU A 388 10.64 -4.49 -11.36
N ALA A 389 9.36 -4.75 -11.67
CA ALA A 389 8.92 -5.23 -12.97
C ALA A 389 9.28 -4.24 -14.09
N LEU A 390 9.03 -2.94 -13.90
CA LEU A 390 9.40 -1.91 -14.85
C LEU A 390 10.92 -1.82 -15.05
N THR A 391 11.69 -1.90 -13.97
CA THR A 391 13.16 -1.87 -14.03
C THR A 391 13.71 -3.07 -14.81
N LEU A 392 13.20 -4.26 -14.54
CA LEU A 392 13.54 -5.48 -15.28
C LEU A 392 13.16 -5.35 -16.77
N SER A 393 12.00 -4.78 -17.04
CA SER A 393 11.48 -4.64 -18.40
C SER A 393 12.33 -3.72 -19.27
N VAL A 394 13.05 -2.74 -18.72
CA VAL A 394 13.89 -1.81 -19.52
C VAL A 394 14.83 -2.53 -20.46
N GLY A 395 15.54 -3.55 -19.98
CA GLY A 395 16.46 -4.34 -20.81
C GLY A 395 15.74 -5.16 -21.89
N ILE A 396 14.55 -5.65 -21.58
CA ILE A 396 13.76 -6.48 -22.50
C ILE A 396 13.07 -5.60 -23.57
N LEU A 397 12.59 -4.42 -23.18
CA LEU A 397 11.83 -3.51 -24.05
C LEU A 397 12.67 -2.97 -25.22
N ILE A 398 13.97 -2.75 -25.02
CA ILE A 398 14.82 -2.18 -26.05
C ILE A 398 15.21 -3.20 -27.11
N ASP A 399 15.20 -4.49 -26.76
CA ASP A 399 15.67 -5.59 -27.61
C ASP A 399 14.82 -5.74 -28.88
N ASP A 400 13.49 -5.71 -28.75
CA ASP A 400 12.57 -5.75 -29.89
C ASP A 400 12.83 -4.61 -30.88
N ALA A 401 13.07 -3.39 -30.38
CA ALA A 401 13.34 -2.24 -31.23
C ALA A 401 14.72 -2.35 -31.91
N ILE A 402 15.72 -2.89 -31.23
CA ILE A 402 17.07 -3.09 -31.79
C ILE A 402 17.02 -4.05 -32.97
N ILE A 403 16.41 -5.22 -32.79
CA ILE A 403 16.33 -6.24 -33.83
C ILE A 403 15.64 -5.69 -35.10
N VAL A 404 14.56 -4.93 -34.92
CA VAL A 404 13.84 -4.32 -36.05
C VAL A 404 14.71 -3.27 -36.73
N ILE A 405 15.36 -2.38 -36.00
CA ILE A 405 16.19 -1.31 -36.55
C ILE A 405 17.42 -1.89 -37.27
N GLU A 406 18.07 -2.88 -36.66
CA GLU A 406 19.25 -3.55 -37.22
C GLU A 406 18.92 -4.18 -38.58
N ASN A 407 17.82 -4.93 -38.69
CA ASN A 407 17.41 -5.54 -39.95
C ASN A 407 17.05 -4.49 -41.00
N ILE A 408 16.37 -3.41 -40.62
CA ILE A 408 16.07 -2.30 -41.54
C ILE A 408 17.37 -1.66 -42.02
N TYR A 409 18.32 -1.41 -41.12
CA TYR A 409 19.59 -0.78 -41.44
C TYR A 409 20.44 -1.65 -42.37
N ARG A 410 20.48 -2.96 -42.16
CA ARG A 410 21.14 -3.92 -43.03
C ARG A 410 20.64 -3.84 -44.49
N HIS A 411 19.34 -3.79 -44.72
CA HIS A 411 18.77 -3.69 -46.06
C HIS A 411 19.02 -2.32 -46.69
N ILE A 412 19.15 -1.25 -45.90
CA ILE A 412 19.57 0.06 -46.40
C ILE A 412 21.05 0.03 -46.85
N GLU A 413 21.94 -0.66 -46.12
CA GLU A 413 23.33 -0.87 -46.52
C GLU A 413 23.45 -1.71 -47.80
N GLU A 414 22.55 -2.64 -48.05
CA GLU A 414 22.42 -3.43 -49.27
C GLU A 414 21.88 -2.60 -50.47
N GLY A 415 21.55 -1.28 -50.23
CA GLY A 415 21.14 -0.34 -51.28
C GLY A 415 19.62 -0.16 -51.42
N MET A 416 18.81 -0.74 -50.54
CA MET A 416 17.35 -0.56 -50.57
C MET A 416 16.95 0.82 -50.03
N PRO A 417 15.98 1.54 -50.65
CA PRO A 417 15.47 2.79 -50.13
C PRO A 417 14.88 2.64 -48.74
N PRO A 418 15.05 3.59 -47.79
CA PRO A 418 14.64 3.44 -46.38
C PRO A 418 13.19 3.04 -46.16
N ARG A 419 12.28 3.52 -46.99
CA ARG A 419 10.84 3.19 -46.88
C ARG A 419 10.54 1.75 -47.30
N GLU A 420 11.19 1.26 -48.34
CA GLU A 420 11.07 -0.10 -48.80
C GLU A 420 11.77 -1.08 -47.84
N ALA A 421 12.98 -0.71 -47.41
CA ALA A 421 13.75 -1.45 -46.41
C ALA A 421 12.96 -1.63 -45.11
N ALA A 422 12.32 -0.55 -44.60
CA ALA A 422 11.51 -0.61 -43.39
C ALA A 422 10.32 -1.57 -43.56
N ALA A 423 9.63 -1.56 -44.70
CA ALA A 423 8.50 -2.47 -44.93
C ALA A 423 8.94 -3.92 -45.07
N PHE A 424 9.99 -4.16 -45.88
CA PHE A 424 10.51 -5.48 -46.16
C PHE A 424 11.13 -6.13 -44.91
N ALA A 425 12.09 -5.47 -44.31
CA ALA A 425 12.81 -5.98 -43.15
C ALA A 425 11.89 -6.27 -41.94
N THR A 426 10.92 -5.37 -41.67
CA THR A 426 9.95 -5.62 -40.59
C THR A 426 9.03 -6.80 -40.92
N SER A 427 8.68 -7.03 -42.20
CA SER A 427 7.89 -8.20 -42.60
C SER A 427 8.67 -9.50 -42.48
N GLU A 428 9.97 -9.47 -42.78
CA GLU A 428 10.89 -10.62 -42.69
C GLU A 428 11.01 -11.13 -41.26
N ILE A 429 11.27 -10.24 -40.29
CA ILE A 429 11.54 -10.61 -38.88
C ILE A 429 10.32 -10.53 -37.97
N GLY A 430 9.21 -10.00 -38.44
CA GLY A 430 8.07 -9.68 -37.58
C GLY A 430 7.47 -10.90 -36.86
N LEU A 431 7.49 -12.08 -37.50
CA LEU A 431 7.09 -13.32 -36.82
C LEU A 431 8.11 -13.77 -35.78
N ALA A 432 9.40 -13.55 -35.99
CA ALA A 432 10.43 -13.87 -35.01
C ALA A 432 10.32 -12.99 -33.77
N VAL A 433 10.16 -11.68 -33.97
CA VAL A 433 9.94 -10.72 -32.86
C VAL A 433 8.66 -11.05 -32.10
N LEU A 434 7.56 -11.36 -32.78
CA LEU A 434 6.32 -11.82 -32.15
C LEU A 434 6.55 -13.09 -31.32
N ALA A 435 7.29 -14.06 -31.86
CA ALA A 435 7.55 -15.32 -31.16
C ALA A 435 8.42 -15.13 -29.92
N THR A 436 9.46 -14.29 -29.96
CA THR A 436 10.31 -13.97 -28.81
C THR A 436 9.52 -13.23 -27.72
N THR A 437 8.70 -12.25 -28.11
CA THR A 437 7.82 -11.53 -27.19
C THR A 437 6.80 -12.46 -26.53
N LEU A 438 6.15 -13.33 -27.31
CA LEU A 438 5.21 -14.32 -26.77
C LEU A 438 5.90 -15.35 -25.86
N ALA A 439 7.13 -15.73 -26.15
CA ALA A 439 7.91 -16.59 -25.27
C ALA A 439 8.11 -15.95 -23.88
N ILE A 440 8.42 -14.66 -23.83
CA ILE A 440 8.53 -13.91 -22.56
C ILE A 440 7.17 -13.87 -21.84
N VAL A 441 6.09 -13.58 -22.56
CA VAL A 441 4.73 -13.60 -22.00
C VAL A 441 4.40 -14.96 -21.39
N VAL A 442 4.70 -16.07 -22.09
CA VAL A 442 4.46 -17.43 -21.60
C VAL A 442 5.29 -17.77 -20.35
N ILE A 443 6.48 -17.18 -20.20
CA ILE A 443 7.31 -17.38 -19.00
C ILE A 443 6.71 -16.65 -17.78
N PHE A 444 6.24 -15.41 -17.95
CA PHE A 444 5.73 -14.60 -16.85
C PHE A 444 4.26 -14.85 -16.52
N LEU A 445 3.45 -15.26 -17.48
CA LEU A 445 2.01 -15.48 -17.30
C LEU A 445 1.68 -16.51 -16.20
N PRO A 446 2.34 -17.67 -16.07
CA PRO A 446 2.11 -18.62 -14.98
C PRO A 446 2.34 -18.01 -13.59
N VAL A 447 3.27 -17.05 -13.44
CA VAL A 447 3.54 -16.36 -12.18
C VAL A 447 2.32 -15.52 -11.75
N ALA A 448 1.59 -14.95 -12.72
CA ALA A 448 0.36 -14.21 -12.43
C ALA A 448 -0.78 -15.10 -11.91
N PHE A 449 -0.76 -16.40 -12.20
CA PHE A 449 -1.76 -17.37 -11.77
C PHE A 449 -1.30 -18.25 -10.61
N MET A 450 -0.19 -17.93 -9.96
CA MET A 450 0.25 -18.63 -8.76
C MET A 450 -0.80 -18.50 -7.64
N LYS A 451 -1.08 -19.64 -6.99
CA LYS A 451 -1.99 -19.68 -5.84
C LYS A 451 -1.28 -19.22 -4.56
N GLY A 452 -2.07 -18.76 -3.61
CA GLY A 452 -1.57 -18.36 -2.30
C GLY A 452 -1.22 -16.87 -2.21
N ILE A 453 -0.82 -16.45 -1.02
CA ILE A 453 -0.47 -15.05 -0.70
C ILE A 453 0.64 -14.53 -1.63
N ILE A 454 1.69 -15.34 -1.80
CA ILE A 454 2.82 -15.01 -2.67
C ILE A 454 2.36 -14.77 -4.10
N GLY A 455 1.44 -15.59 -4.62
CA GLY A 455 0.88 -15.42 -5.96
C GLY A 455 0.16 -14.09 -6.15
N ARG A 456 -0.61 -13.65 -5.16
CA ARG A 456 -1.30 -12.35 -5.18
C ARG A 456 -0.32 -11.17 -5.25
N PHE A 457 0.79 -11.25 -4.52
CA PHE A 457 1.85 -10.23 -4.61
C PHE A 457 2.53 -10.23 -5.98
N PHE A 458 2.91 -11.40 -6.49
CA PHE A 458 3.62 -11.52 -7.76
C PHE A 458 2.73 -11.32 -8.99
N MET A 459 1.42 -11.37 -8.87
CA MET A 459 0.49 -11.11 -9.98
C MET A 459 0.72 -9.74 -10.60
N GLN A 460 0.81 -8.67 -9.79
CA GLN A 460 1.04 -7.33 -10.31
C GLN A 460 2.43 -7.21 -10.96
N PHE A 461 3.46 -7.85 -10.40
CA PHE A 461 4.79 -7.92 -10.99
C PHE A 461 4.75 -8.57 -12.38
N ALA A 462 4.21 -9.80 -12.46
CA ALA A 462 4.19 -10.57 -13.69
C ALA A 462 3.37 -9.89 -14.80
N LEU A 463 2.18 -9.40 -14.46
CA LEU A 463 1.33 -8.71 -15.44
C LEU A 463 1.94 -7.37 -15.87
N THR A 464 2.63 -6.64 -15.00
CA THR A 464 3.35 -5.41 -15.40
C THR A 464 4.44 -5.72 -16.41
N VAL A 465 5.23 -6.80 -16.23
CA VAL A 465 6.20 -7.25 -17.24
C VAL A 465 5.51 -7.60 -18.54
N VAL A 466 4.46 -8.42 -18.49
CA VAL A 466 3.68 -8.84 -19.68
C VAL A 466 3.14 -7.64 -20.44
N PHE A 467 2.53 -6.68 -19.75
CA PHE A 467 2.00 -5.46 -20.37
C PHE A 467 3.10 -4.62 -20.99
N SER A 468 4.21 -4.43 -20.29
CA SER A 468 5.37 -3.68 -20.80
C SER A 468 5.89 -4.28 -22.10
N VAL A 469 6.05 -5.59 -22.13
CA VAL A 469 6.60 -6.32 -23.30
C VAL A 469 5.61 -6.28 -24.47
N LEU A 470 4.30 -6.44 -24.24
CA LEU A 470 3.28 -6.33 -25.29
C LEU A 470 3.19 -4.90 -25.87
N VAL A 471 3.30 -3.89 -25.03
CA VAL A 471 3.36 -2.48 -25.49
C VAL A 471 4.64 -2.24 -26.28
N SER A 472 5.79 -2.80 -25.86
CA SER A 472 7.03 -2.72 -26.62
C SER A 472 6.90 -3.36 -28.01
N LEU A 473 6.32 -4.53 -28.09
CA LEU A 473 6.04 -5.18 -29.38
C LEU A 473 5.22 -4.27 -30.31
N LEU A 474 4.16 -3.64 -29.77
CA LEU A 474 3.34 -2.72 -30.54
C LEU A 474 4.17 -1.52 -31.04
N VAL A 475 4.99 -0.93 -30.18
CA VAL A 475 5.87 0.20 -30.51
C VAL A 475 6.92 -0.22 -31.55
N SER A 476 7.53 -1.39 -31.38
CA SER A 476 8.57 -1.93 -32.27
C SER A 476 8.04 -2.30 -33.66
N LEU A 477 6.77 -2.68 -33.77
CA LEU A 477 6.13 -3.00 -35.06
C LEU A 477 5.42 -1.78 -35.71
N THR A 478 5.27 -0.66 -34.99
CA THR A 478 4.57 0.54 -35.51
C THR A 478 5.48 1.76 -35.56
N LEU A 479 5.92 2.27 -34.40
CA LEU A 479 6.71 3.48 -34.29
C LEU A 479 8.10 3.31 -34.89
N THR A 480 8.77 2.21 -34.55
CA THR A 480 10.16 1.96 -34.97
C THR A 480 10.32 1.90 -36.49
N PRO A 481 9.54 1.09 -37.26
CA PRO A 481 9.68 1.08 -38.71
C PRO A 481 9.21 2.39 -39.36
N MET A 482 8.20 3.05 -38.80
CA MET A 482 7.76 4.36 -39.28
C MET A 482 8.87 5.42 -39.15
N LEU A 483 9.47 5.54 -37.95
CA LEU A 483 10.59 6.47 -37.74
C LEU A 483 11.81 6.10 -38.61
N SER A 484 12.11 4.82 -38.73
CA SER A 484 13.20 4.35 -39.60
C SER A 484 12.98 4.73 -41.06
N SER A 485 11.76 4.61 -41.58
CA SER A 485 11.40 4.99 -42.93
C SER A 485 11.55 6.49 -43.23
N LEU A 486 11.45 7.36 -42.18
CA LEU A 486 11.48 8.82 -42.31
C LEU A 486 12.85 9.40 -42.00
N PHE A 487 13.58 8.83 -41.04
CA PHE A 487 14.79 9.44 -40.49
C PHE A 487 16.09 8.76 -40.89
N LEU A 488 16.06 7.50 -41.33
CA LEU A 488 17.28 6.85 -41.86
C LEU A 488 17.62 7.38 -43.26
N LEU A 489 18.90 7.49 -43.51
CA LEU A 489 19.44 7.97 -44.80
C LEU A 489 19.75 6.79 -45.72
N THR A 490 19.74 7.04 -47.02
CA THR A 490 20.30 6.10 -48.01
C THR A 490 21.81 5.91 -47.79
N HIS A 491 22.33 4.78 -48.21
CA HIS A 491 23.76 4.43 -48.04
C HIS A 491 24.69 5.51 -48.62
N GLU A 492 24.35 6.07 -49.78
CA GLU A 492 25.15 7.13 -50.43
C GLU A 492 25.15 8.46 -49.63
N GLU A 493 24.01 8.83 -49.04
CA GLU A 493 23.90 10.04 -48.21
C GLU A 493 24.67 9.89 -46.90
N HIS A 494 24.68 8.66 -46.32
CA HIS A 494 25.44 8.34 -45.12
C HIS A 494 26.96 8.56 -45.37
N LEU A 495 27.50 7.95 -46.41
CA LEU A 495 28.92 8.10 -46.80
C LEU A 495 29.34 9.54 -47.07
N ARG A 496 28.45 10.36 -47.64
CA ARG A 496 28.72 11.79 -47.89
C ARG A 496 28.78 12.62 -46.60
N ARG A 497 28.04 12.24 -45.58
CA ARG A 497 28.02 12.97 -44.29
C ARG A 497 29.15 12.56 -43.36
N GLU A 498 29.54 11.29 -43.31
CA GLU A 498 30.67 10.83 -42.51
C GLU A 498 31.98 11.57 -42.86
N LYS A 499 32.20 11.86 -44.13
CA LYS A 499 33.36 12.62 -44.57
C LYS A 499 33.41 14.07 -44.05
N LYS A 500 32.34 14.62 -43.49
CA LYS A 500 32.26 16.01 -43.03
C LYS A 500 32.61 16.25 -41.55
N SER A 501 32.71 15.21 -40.70
CA SER A 501 33.00 15.37 -39.28
C SER A 501 34.14 14.48 -38.83
N ALA A 502 35.31 15.06 -38.64
CA ALA A 502 36.51 14.34 -38.20
C ALA A 502 36.41 13.68 -36.83
N PHE A 503 35.55 14.18 -35.93
CA PHE A 503 35.32 13.62 -34.61
C PHE A 503 34.53 12.29 -34.69
N TRP A 504 33.42 12.28 -35.45
CA TRP A 504 32.59 11.09 -35.62
C TRP A 504 33.28 10.01 -36.43
N ALA A 505 34.08 10.37 -37.42
CA ALA A 505 34.93 9.44 -38.19
C ALA A 505 35.96 8.75 -37.28
N ARG A 506 36.58 9.49 -36.36
CA ARG A 506 37.58 8.94 -35.41
C ARG A 506 36.93 8.02 -34.36
N LEU A 507 35.76 8.36 -33.86
CA LEU A 507 34.97 7.52 -32.94
C LEU A 507 34.49 6.26 -33.64
N GLY A 508 34.00 6.36 -34.88
CA GLY A 508 33.58 5.23 -35.71
C GLY A 508 34.72 4.23 -35.94
N SER A 509 35.91 4.71 -36.35
CA SER A 509 37.07 3.85 -36.58
C SER A 509 37.60 3.17 -35.31
N MET A 510 37.48 3.81 -34.13
CA MET A 510 37.82 3.20 -32.84
C MET A 510 36.84 2.08 -32.48
N LEU A 511 35.54 2.29 -32.70
CA LEU A 511 34.48 1.29 -32.46
C LEU A 511 34.58 0.12 -33.48
N GLU A 512 34.94 0.38 -34.72
CA GLU A 512 35.24 -0.67 -35.72
C GLU A 512 36.40 -1.55 -35.28
N GLY A 513 37.51 -0.93 -34.86
CA GLY A 513 38.65 -1.68 -34.37
C GLY A 513 38.36 -2.53 -33.11
N LEU A 514 37.45 -2.07 -32.26
CA LEU A 514 36.97 -2.85 -31.10
C LEU A 514 36.07 -4.03 -31.55
N HIS A 515 35.15 -3.75 -32.50
CA HIS A 515 34.27 -4.78 -33.05
C HIS A 515 35.05 -5.90 -33.78
N GLU A 516 36.01 -5.52 -34.63
CA GLU A 516 36.87 -6.50 -35.30
C GLU A 516 37.66 -7.37 -34.32
N LYS A 517 38.18 -6.79 -33.24
CA LYS A 517 38.84 -7.56 -32.18
C LYS A 517 37.90 -8.56 -31.48
N ILE A 518 36.66 -8.14 -31.20
CA ILE A 518 35.65 -9.02 -30.62
C ILE A 518 35.30 -10.15 -31.58
N VAL A 519 35.01 -9.85 -32.86
CA VAL A 519 34.69 -10.85 -33.88
C VAL A 519 35.85 -11.81 -34.10
N THR A 520 37.09 -11.29 -34.15
CA THR A 520 38.29 -12.12 -34.33
C THR A 520 38.53 -13.02 -33.14
N GLY A 521 38.24 -12.55 -31.90
CA GLY A 521 38.31 -13.35 -30.69
C GLY A 521 37.18 -14.38 -30.58
N TYR A 522 35.99 -14.08 -31.09
CA TYR A 522 34.84 -14.99 -31.06
C TYR A 522 34.95 -16.16 -32.06
N ARG A 523 35.51 -15.91 -33.25
CA ARG A 523 35.66 -16.94 -34.29
C ARG A 523 36.35 -18.24 -33.81
N PRO A 524 37.51 -18.20 -33.10
CA PRO A 524 38.14 -19.41 -32.61
C PRO A 524 37.32 -20.11 -31.54
N VAL A 525 36.60 -19.36 -30.66
CA VAL A 525 35.73 -19.93 -29.64
C VAL A 525 34.56 -20.66 -30.29
N LEU A 526 33.91 -20.05 -31.28
CA LEU A 526 32.83 -20.66 -32.03
C LEU A 526 33.29 -21.92 -32.76
N ARG A 527 34.45 -21.85 -33.42
CA ARG A 527 35.03 -22.98 -34.14
C ARG A 527 35.35 -24.13 -33.19
N PHE A 528 35.97 -23.85 -32.04
CA PHE A 528 36.22 -24.83 -30.98
C PHE A 528 34.89 -25.49 -30.52
N SER A 529 33.85 -24.71 -30.29
CA SER A 529 32.53 -25.19 -29.86
C SER A 529 31.87 -26.10 -30.91
N LEU A 530 32.02 -25.77 -32.19
CA LEU A 530 31.48 -26.55 -33.29
C LEU A 530 32.28 -27.84 -33.52
N ASP A 531 33.61 -27.80 -33.36
CA ASP A 531 34.49 -28.95 -33.53
C ASP A 531 34.40 -29.93 -32.35
N HIS A 532 34.07 -29.42 -31.16
CA HIS A 532 34.03 -30.21 -29.92
C HIS A 532 32.63 -30.26 -29.31
N ARG A 533 31.60 -30.58 -30.14
CA ARG A 533 30.17 -30.59 -29.74
C ARG A 533 29.91 -31.43 -28.48
N GLY A 534 30.55 -32.59 -28.32
CA GLY A 534 30.38 -33.46 -27.16
C GLY A 534 30.96 -32.90 -25.86
N ALA A 535 31.95 -31.97 -25.93
CA ALA A 535 32.50 -31.31 -24.77
C ALA A 535 31.62 -30.11 -24.33
N VAL A 536 30.99 -29.45 -25.29
CA VAL A 536 30.09 -28.33 -25.02
C VAL A 536 28.73 -28.84 -24.49
N ASP A 537 28.20 -29.93 -25.07
CA ASP A 537 26.93 -30.54 -24.68
C ASP A 537 26.97 -31.15 -23.27
N ARG A 538 28.11 -31.76 -22.87
CA ARG A 538 28.29 -32.30 -21.51
C ARG A 538 28.28 -31.25 -20.39
N LYS A 539 28.56 -29.97 -20.65
CA LYS A 539 28.49 -28.89 -19.66
C LYS A 539 27.15 -28.22 -19.54
N SER A 540 26.22 -28.45 -20.46
CA SER A 540 24.85 -27.88 -20.41
C SER A 540 23.84 -28.75 -19.66
N VAL A 541 24.26 -29.89 -19.11
CA VAL A 541 23.41 -30.87 -18.38
C VAL A 541 23.75 -30.93 -16.87
N VAL A 542 24.34 -29.86 -16.30
CA VAL A 542 24.50 -29.74 -14.84
C VAL A 542 23.78 -28.51 -14.34
#